data_0b59fb609507d7d9d7874c4288e3c0e9
#
_entry.id   0b59fb609507d7d9d7874c4288e3c0e9
#
_cell.length_a   1.000
_cell.length_b   1.000
_cell.length_c   1.000
_cell.angle_alpha   90.00
_cell.angle_beta   90.00
_cell.angle_gamma   90.00
#
_symmetry.space_group_name_H-M   'P 1'
#
loop_
_entity.id
_entity.type
_entity.pdbx_description
1 polymer ?
#
loop_
_entity_poly.entity_id
_entity_poly.type
_entity_poly.pdbx_seq_one_letter_code
_entity_poly.pdbx_strand_id
1 'polypeptide(L)'
;MAKIFVSPRLFWQRYEFSSLTAKDLHGKVYPVLMSAFFAIVLFGSALNRMPEEGFPIVLLDSVVITLLFALTYFIVTFLENWICRMYGGIEYRKSSIFLLECMLPFYLLYAVLAVFPSLFFLWILVAYCLFLMYFGALYFLKVAEDRVIIFMILTALAIVLGVAVSLTLDGIVMGFFVD
;
A
#
# COMPACT_ATOMS: atom_id res chain seq x y z
N MET A 1 -7.31 -5.42 -13.22
CA MET A 1 -6.37 -4.40 -12.74
C MET A 1 -6.19 -3.21 -13.70
N ALA A 2 -5.99 -3.39 -15.03
CA ALA A 2 -5.79 -2.24 -15.94
C ALA A 2 -6.89 -1.14 -15.87
N LYS A 3 -8.12 -1.47 -15.51
CA LYS A 3 -9.25 -0.51 -15.45
C LYS A 3 -9.18 0.48 -14.28
N ILE A 4 -8.41 0.20 -13.23
CA ILE A 4 -8.23 1.10 -12.10
C ILE A 4 -7.52 2.40 -12.54
N PHE A 5 -6.57 2.27 -13.47
CA PHE A 5 -5.78 3.41 -13.98
C PHE A 5 -6.51 4.24 -15.05
N VAL A 6 -7.52 3.68 -15.72
CA VAL A 6 -8.21 4.36 -16.84
C VAL A 6 -9.45 5.09 -16.35
N SER A 7 -10.17 4.56 -15.36
CA SER A 7 -11.39 5.18 -14.84
C SER A 7 -11.67 4.74 -13.38
N PRO A 8 -11.09 5.44 -12.39
CA PRO A 8 -11.24 5.10 -10.98
C PRO A 8 -12.70 5.07 -10.52
N ARG A 9 -13.53 6.01 -11.02
CA ARG A 9 -14.97 6.04 -10.73
C ARG A 9 -15.67 4.74 -11.16
N LEU A 10 -15.47 4.30 -12.40
CA LEU A 10 -16.07 3.07 -12.92
C LEU A 10 -15.51 1.82 -12.24
N PHE A 11 -14.25 1.85 -11.84
CA PHE A 11 -13.63 0.78 -11.06
C PHE A 11 -14.38 0.59 -9.74
N TRP A 12 -14.52 1.63 -8.93
CA TRP A 12 -15.16 1.55 -7.62
C TRP A 12 -16.65 1.23 -7.69
N GLN A 13 -17.37 1.77 -8.66
CA GLN A 13 -18.78 1.42 -8.90
C GLN A 13 -18.98 -0.06 -9.23
N ARG A 14 -18.06 -0.66 -9.98
CA ARG A 14 -18.10 -2.11 -10.28
C ARG A 14 -17.62 -2.97 -9.13
N TYR A 15 -16.68 -2.47 -8.33
CA TYR A 15 -16.15 -3.17 -7.17
C TYR A 15 -17.21 -3.38 -6.09
N GLU A 16 -18.19 -2.49 -6.00
CA GLU A 16 -19.35 -2.63 -5.08
C GLU A 16 -20.09 -3.96 -5.28
N PHE A 17 -20.10 -4.48 -6.51
CA PHE A 17 -20.75 -5.74 -6.87
C PHE A 17 -19.83 -6.97 -6.71
N SER A 18 -18.60 -6.81 -6.25
CA SER A 18 -17.72 -7.94 -6.03
C SER A 18 -18.11 -8.69 -4.75
N SER A 19 -18.09 -10.03 -4.80
CA SER A 19 -18.37 -10.89 -3.66
C SER A 19 -17.17 -11.03 -2.68
N LEU A 20 -16.11 -10.22 -2.90
CA LEU A 20 -14.90 -10.31 -2.08
C LEU A 20 -15.18 -9.83 -0.65
N THR A 21 -14.93 -10.70 0.32
CA THR A 21 -15.05 -10.38 1.74
C THR A 21 -13.69 -9.97 2.31
N ALA A 22 -13.67 -9.22 3.41
CA ALA A 22 -12.43 -8.91 4.12
C ALA A 22 -11.67 -10.17 4.55
N LYS A 23 -12.38 -11.27 4.88
CA LYS A 23 -11.79 -12.57 5.21
C LYS A 23 -11.07 -13.20 4.02
N ASP A 24 -11.68 -13.18 2.83
CA ASP A 24 -11.03 -13.67 1.62
C ASP A 24 -9.84 -12.81 1.23
N LEU A 25 -9.94 -11.48 1.42
CA LEU A 25 -8.85 -10.56 1.19
C LEU A 25 -7.62 -10.93 2.04
N HIS A 26 -7.79 -10.99 3.36
CA HIS A 26 -6.68 -11.27 4.28
C HIS A 26 -6.18 -12.71 4.20
N GLY A 27 -7.07 -13.68 3.94
CA GLY A 27 -6.71 -15.09 3.91
C GLY A 27 -6.12 -15.59 2.60
N LYS A 28 -6.46 -14.96 1.47
CA LYS A 28 -6.07 -15.44 0.13
C LYS A 28 -5.31 -14.42 -0.69
N VAL A 29 -5.83 -13.19 -0.80
CA VAL A 29 -5.29 -12.19 -1.72
C VAL A 29 -4.04 -11.53 -1.13
N TYR A 30 -4.12 -11.07 0.11
CA TYR A 30 -3.04 -10.35 0.75
C TYR A 30 -1.74 -11.17 0.93
N PRO A 31 -1.76 -12.43 1.39
CA PRO A 31 -0.54 -13.25 1.46
C PRO A 31 0.11 -13.47 0.10
N VAL A 32 -0.67 -13.67 -0.96
CA VAL A 32 -0.15 -13.83 -2.33
C VAL A 32 0.50 -12.52 -2.80
N LEU A 33 -0.15 -11.38 -2.53
CA LEU A 33 0.42 -10.07 -2.86
C LEU A 33 1.74 -9.83 -2.13
N MET A 34 1.81 -10.10 -0.82
CA MET A 34 3.02 -9.93 -0.03
C MET A 34 4.14 -10.89 -0.44
N SER A 35 3.81 -12.13 -0.81
CA SER A 35 4.80 -13.07 -1.34
C SER A 35 5.36 -12.62 -2.68
N ALA A 36 4.52 -12.11 -3.57
CA ALA A 36 4.96 -11.55 -4.85
C ALA A 36 5.81 -10.28 -4.64
N PHE A 37 5.41 -9.39 -3.74
CA PHE A 37 6.15 -8.20 -3.36
C PHE A 37 7.55 -8.59 -2.84
N PHE A 38 7.63 -9.51 -1.88
CA PHE A 38 8.90 -10.02 -1.36
C PHE A 38 9.81 -10.56 -2.46
N ALA A 39 9.27 -11.42 -3.35
CA ALA A 39 10.06 -12.02 -4.42
C ALA A 39 10.65 -10.95 -5.38
N ILE A 40 9.87 -9.91 -5.72
CA ILE A 40 10.33 -8.84 -6.62
C ILE A 40 11.36 -7.96 -5.91
N VAL A 41 11.13 -7.61 -4.64
CA VAL A 41 12.08 -6.82 -3.84
C VAL A 41 13.40 -7.58 -3.67
N LEU A 42 13.35 -8.85 -3.30
CA LEU A 42 14.54 -9.69 -3.16
C LEU A 42 15.33 -9.78 -4.47
N PHE A 43 14.63 -10.02 -5.58
CA PHE A 43 15.26 -10.08 -6.90
C PHE A 43 15.92 -8.74 -7.28
N GLY A 44 15.21 -7.63 -7.11
CA GLY A 44 15.73 -6.30 -7.41
C GLY A 44 16.90 -5.90 -6.53
N SER A 45 16.80 -6.14 -5.23
CA SER A 45 17.91 -5.89 -4.27
C SER A 45 19.12 -6.78 -4.57
N ALA A 46 18.89 -8.05 -4.94
CA ALA A 46 19.99 -8.93 -5.34
C ALA A 46 20.71 -8.44 -6.60
N LEU A 47 19.98 -7.96 -7.59
CA LEU A 47 20.59 -7.40 -8.81
C LEU A 47 21.44 -6.16 -8.53
N ASN A 48 21.00 -5.29 -7.63
CA ASN A 48 21.62 -3.98 -7.43
C ASN A 48 22.65 -3.94 -6.28
N ARG A 49 22.48 -4.76 -5.23
CA ARG A 49 23.24 -4.63 -3.99
C ARG A 49 24.06 -5.88 -3.61
N MET A 50 23.71 -7.08 -4.13
CA MET A 50 24.39 -8.32 -3.77
C MET A 50 25.92 -8.30 -4.03
N PRO A 51 26.42 -7.64 -5.10
CA PRO A 51 27.87 -7.57 -5.32
C PRO A 51 28.65 -6.84 -4.23
N GLU A 52 28.01 -5.89 -3.55
CA GLU A 52 28.64 -5.04 -2.52
C GLU A 52 28.37 -5.56 -1.11
N GLU A 53 27.16 -5.97 -0.81
CA GLU A 53 26.70 -6.29 0.56
C GLU A 53 26.63 -7.80 0.85
N GLY A 54 26.57 -8.63 -0.19
CA GLY A 54 26.40 -10.07 -0.07
C GLY A 54 24.96 -10.53 0.13
N PHE A 55 24.70 -11.79 -0.21
CA PHE A 55 23.34 -12.37 -0.23
C PHE A 55 22.64 -12.38 1.14
N PRO A 56 23.30 -12.68 2.29
CA PRO A 56 22.61 -12.69 3.58
C PRO A 56 22.03 -11.34 3.98
N ILE A 57 22.73 -10.24 3.70
CA ILE A 57 22.29 -8.88 4.03
C ILE A 57 21.11 -8.51 3.14
N VAL A 58 21.20 -8.76 1.83
CA VAL A 58 20.13 -8.50 0.86
C VAL A 58 18.86 -9.29 1.20
N LEU A 59 19.01 -10.54 1.64
CA LEU A 59 17.87 -11.37 2.07
C LEU A 59 17.23 -10.79 3.33
N LEU A 60 18.03 -10.42 4.33
CA LEU A 60 17.54 -9.83 5.59
C LEU A 60 16.76 -8.54 5.32
N ASP A 61 17.33 -7.62 4.54
CA ASP A 61 16.70 -6.37 4.13
C ASP A 61 15.34 -6.61 3.44
N SER A 62 15.29 -7.54 2.48
CA SER A 62 14.05 -7.87 1.77
C SER A 62 12.98 -8.45 2.70
N VAL A 63 13.37 -9.24 3.70
CA VAL A 63 12.45 -9.75 4.72
C VAL A 63 11.95 -8.63 5.61
N VAL A 64 12.87 -7.79 6.14
CA VAL A 64 12.53 -6.68 7.04
C VAL A 64 11.57 -5.70 6.37
N ILE A 65 11.90 -5.21 5.19
CA ILE A 65 11.03 -4.24 4.50
C ILE A 65 9.65 -4.85 4.16
N THR A 66 9.59 -6.12 3.77
CA THR A 66 8.30 -6.78 3.50
C THR A 66 7.44 -6.89 4.75
N LEU A 67 8.04 -7.25 5.90
CA LEU A 67 7.34 -7.32 7.17
C LEU A 67 6.87 -5.95 7.65
N LEU A 68 7.69 -4.91 7.47
CA LEU A 68 7.34 -3.54 7.82
C LEU A 68 6.17 -3.02 6.97
N PHE A 69 6.17 -3.27 5.68
CA PHE A 69 5.04 -2.92 4.80
C PHE A 69 3.77 -3.70 5.16
N ALA A 70 3.90 -5.00 5.51
CA ALA A 70 2.77 -5.78 5.99
C ALA A 70 2.20 -5.23 7.30
N LEU A 71 3.06 -4.89 8.26
CA LEU A 71 2.67 -4.30 9.53
C LEU A 71 1.98 -2.94 9.32
N THR A 72 2.55 -2.09 8.46
CA THR A 72 1.98 -0.80 8.09
C THR A 72 0.56 -0.96 7.54
N TYR A 73 0.33 -1.91 6.66
CA TYR A 73 -1.03 -2.18 6.15
C TYR A 73 -2.01 -2.47 7.29
N PHE A 74 -1.67 -3.33 8.25
CA PHE A 74 -2.56 -3.65 9.35
C PHE A 74 -2.83 -2.46 10.28
N ILE A 75 -1.78 -1.69 10.60
CA ILE A 75 -1.90 -0.48 11.43
C ILE A 75 -2.80 0.55 10.73
N VAL A 76 -2.53 0.84 9.46
CA VAL A 76 -3.31 1.82 8.70
C VAL A 76 -4.73 1.33 8.47
N THR A 77 -4.97 0.01 8.28
CA THR A 77 -6.31 -0.56 8.20
C THR A 77 -7.11 -0.33 9.49
N PHE A 78 -6.47 -0.47 10.64
CA PHE A 78 -7.10 -0.19 11.92
C PHE A 78 -7.48 1.29 12.06
N LEU A 79 -6.56 2.19 11.72
CA LEU A 79 -6.79 3.64 11.73
C LEU A 79 -7.89 4.04 10.73
N GLU A 80 -7.84 3.48 9.52
CA GLU A 80 -8.80 3.74 8.46
C GLU A 80 -10.22 3.35 8.85
N ASN A 81 -10.38 2.19 9.50
CA ASN A 81 -11.68 1.76 10.01
C ASN A 81 -12.25 2.75 11.04
N TRP A 82 -11.38 3.32 11.88
CA TRP A 82 -11.77 4.33 12.86
C TRP A 82 -12.13 5.67 12.20
N ILE A 83 -11.28 6.15 11.26
CA ILE A 83 -11.52 7.36 10.48
C ILE A 83 -12.83 7.23 9.69
N CYS A 84 -13.05 6.11 9.01
CA CYS A 84 -14.25 5.86 8.22
C CYS A 84 -15.53 5.98 9.06
N ARG A 85 -15.52 5.45 10.29
CA ARG A 85 -16.66 5.57 11.23
C ARG A 85 -16.90 7.01 11.66
N MET A 86 -15.85 7.78 11.94
CA MET A 86 -15.95 9.17 12.37
C MET A 86 -16.54 10.07 11.27
N TYR A 87 -16.22 9.82 10.03
CA TYR A 87 -16.65 10.64 8.88
C TYR A 87 -17.89 10.09 8.17
N GLY A 88 -18.62 9.16 8.81
CA GLY A 88 -19.93 8.72 8.36
C GLY A 88 -19.89 7.74 7.18
N GLY A 89 -18.80 7.03 6.98
CA GLY A 89 -18.73 5.94 6.01
C GLY A 89 -19.67 4.80 6.39
N ILE A 90 -20.71 4.58 5.58
CA ILE A 90 -21.74 3.56 5.84
C ILE A 90 -21.12 2.15 5.72
N GLU A 91 -20.20 1.98 4.78
CA GLU A 91 -19.58 0.71 4.42
C GLU A 91 -18.20 0.51 5.08
N TYR A 92 -18.01 0.99 6.32
CA TYR A 92 -16.71 0.92 7.02
C TYR A 92 -16.11 -0.49 7.09
N ARG A 93 -16.94 -1.55 7.00
CA ARG A 93 -16.46 -2.94 6.96
C ARG A 93 -15.66 -3.27 5.70
N LYS A 94 -15.76 -2.45 4.66
CA LYS A 94 -15.01 -2.56 3.41
C LYS A 94 -13.72 -1.74 3.43
N SER A 95 -13.39 -1.04 4.53
CA SER A 95 -12.22 -0.16 4.63
C SER A 95 -10.89 -0.88 4.35
N SER A 96 -10.76 -2.15 4.76
CA SER A 96 -9.55 -2.94 4.47
C SER A 96 -9.36 -3.22 2.97
N ILE A 97 -10.46 -3.44 2.24
CA ILE A 97 -10.41 -3.64 0.79
C ILE A 97 -10.04 -2.32 0.11
N PHE A 98 -10.71 -1.23 0.51
CA PHE A 98 -10.42 0.11 0.03
C PHE A 98 -8.95 0.47 0.23
N LEU A 99 -8.44 0.26 1.44
CA LEU A 99 -7.06 0.58 1.78
C LEU A 99 -6.05 -0.25 0.97
N LEU A 100 -6.30 -1.55 0.78
CA LEU A 100 -5.40 -2.39 -0.01
C LEU A 100 -5.27 -1.88 -1.44
N GLU A 101 -6.38 -1.53 -2.07
CA GLU A 101 -6.38 -0.97 -3.44
C GLU A 101 -5.68 0.39 -3.50
N CYS A 102 -5.80 1.22 -2.46
CA CYS A 102 -5.09 2.50 -2.37
C CYS A 102 -3.59 2.33 -2.09
N MET A 103 -3.18 1.28 -1.36
CA MET A 103 -1.77 0.99 -1.09
C MET A 103 -1.09 0.22 -2.22
N LEU A 104 -1.84 -0.46 -3.08
CA LEU A 104 -1.27 -1.25 -4.18
C LEU A 104 -0.28 -0.47 -5.07
N PRO A 105 -0.55 0.79 -5.47
CA PRO A 105 0.42 1.58 -6.22
C PRO A 105 1.74 1.81 -5.47
N PHE A 106 1.72 1.94 -4.15
CA PHE A 106 2.94 2.08 -3.35
C PHE A 106 3.77 0.80 -3.36
N TYR A 107 3.13 -0.38 -3.20
CA TYR A 107 3.81 -1.66 -3.31
C TYR A 107 4.42 -1.87 -4.70
N LEU A 108 3.65 -1.58 -5.75
CA LEU A 108 4.12 -1.71 -7.13
C LEU A 108 5.28 -0.76 -7.42
N LEU A 109 5.17 0.50 -6.97
CA LEU A 109 6.22 1.49 -7.17
C LEU A 109 7.50 1.09 -6.45
N TYR A 110 7.40 0.69 -5.18
CA TYR A 110 8.57 0.23 -4.42
C TYR A 110 9.23 -0.99 -5.09
N ALA A 111 8.43 -1.97 -5.51
CA ALA A 111 8.93 -3.15 -6.21
C ALA A 111 9.64 -2.80 -7.55
N VAL A 112 9.08 -1.85 -8.32
CA VAL A 112 9.72 -1.36 -9.55
C VAL A 112 11.05 -0.65 -9.23
N LEU A 113 11.09 0.18 -8.20
CA LEU A 113 12.30 0.91 -7.81
C LEU A 113 13.38 -0.01 -7.21
N ALA A 114 13.00 -1.12 -6.59
CA ALA A 114 13.95 -2.13 -6.14
C ALA A 114 14.71 -2.75 -7.34
N VAL A 115 14.04 -2.92 -8.49
CA VAL A 115 14.66 -3.44 -9.73
C VAL A 115 15.35 -2.34 -10.52
N PHE A 116 14.74 -1.16 -10.61
CA PHE A 116 15.19 -0.02 -11.42
C PHE A 116 15.29 1.27 -10.59
N PRO A 117 16.33 1.44 -9.76
CA PRO A 117 16.45 2.61 -8.87
C PRO A 117 16.47 3.95 -9.60
N SER A 118 16.95 3.99 -10.85
CA SER A 118 17.00 5.19 -11.69
C SER A 118 15.60 5.77 -12.02
N LEU A 119 14.55 4.99 -11.86
CA LEU A 119 13.17 5.43 -12.12
C LEU A 119 12.52 6.13 -10.90
N PHE A 120 13.32 6.68 -9.98
CA PHE A 120 12.82 7.34 -8.76
C PHE A 120 11.77 8.43 -9.03
N PHE A 121 11.81 9.09 -10.20
CA PHE A 121 10.83 10.09 -10.60
C PHE A 121 9.39 9.54 -10.71
N LEU A 122 9.22 8.23 -10.81
CA LEU A 122 7.90 7.58 -10.80
C LEU A 122 7.12 7.79 -9.48
N TRP A 123 7.78 8.26 -8.42
CA TRP A 123 7.09 8.66 -7.18
C TRP A 123 5.97 9.67 -7.42
N ILE A 124 6.02 10.44 -8.50
CA ILE A 124 4.93 11.35 -8.88
C ILE A 124 3.60 10.60 -9.11
N LEU A 125 3.66 9.31 -9.50
CA LEU A 125 2.46 8.48 -9.68
C LEU A 125 1.70 8.22 -8.38
N VAL A 126 2.34 8.41 -7.23
CA VAL A 126 1.69 8.32 -5.92
C VAL A 126 0.57 9.37 -5.81
N ALA A 127 0.72 10.52 -6.46
CA ALA A 127 -0.36 11.52 -6.52
C ALA A 127 -1.66 10.95 -7.12
N TYR A 128 -1.57 9.94 -8.00
CA TYR A 128 -2.74 9.26 -8.55
C TYR A 128 -3.54 8.51 -7.48
N CYS A 129 -2.89 8.08 -6.39
CA CYS A 129 -3.59 7.43 -5.27
C CYS A 129 -4.65 8.34 -4.65
N LEU A 130 -4.45 9.68 -4.69
CA LEU A 130 -5.44 10.63 -4.19
C LEU A 130 -6.76 10.55 -4.98
N PHE A 131 -6.68 10.35 -6.29
CA PHE A 131 -7.88 10.12 -7.12
C PHE A 131 -8.56 8.79 -6.77
N LEU A 132 -7.78 7.74 -6.54
CA LEU A 132 -8.33 6.46 -6.10
C LEU A 132 -9.03 6.59 -4.74
N MET A 133 -8.42 7.30 -3.80
CA MET A 133 -8.98 7.54 -2.47
C MET A 133 -10.27 8.36 -2.55
N TYR A 134 -10.30 9.43 -3.34
CA TYR A 134 -11.48 10.28 -3.50
C TYR A 134 -12.68 9.49 -4.00
N PHE A 135 -12.51 8.80 -5.13
CA PHE A 135 -13.61 8.04 -5.72
C PHE A 135 -13.97 6.80 -4.90
N GLY A 136 -13.00 6.16 -4.24
CA GLY A 136 -13.26 5.04 -3.34
C GLY A 136 -14.02 5.45 -2.09
N ALA A 137 -13.67 6.58 -1.49
CA ALA A 137 -14.40 7.12 -0.34
C ALA A 137 -15.86 7.44 -0.71
N LEU A 138 -16.07 8.08 -1.87
CA LEU A 138 -17.39 8.51 -2.31
C LEU A 138 -18.28 7.34 -2.75
N TYR A 139 -17.77 6.45 -3.61
CA TYR A 139 -18.58 5.42 -4.26
C TYR A 139 -18.54 4.07 -3.56
N PHE A 140 -17.46 3.74 -2.87
CA PHE A 140 -17.30 2.43 -2.24
C PHE A 140 -17.56 2.45 -0.73
N LEU A 141 -17.02 3.43 -0.01
CA LEU A 141 -17.26 3.58 1.42
C LEU A 141 -18.48 4.43 1.74
N LYS A 142 -19.01 5.15 0.76
CA LYS A 142 -20.20 6.02 0.87
C LYS A 142 -20.04 7.10 1.94
N VAL A 143 -18.85 7.71 1.99
CA VAL A 143 -18.59 8.88 2.82
C VAL A 143 -19.35 10.08 2.25
N ALA A 144 -19.92 10.91 3.11
CA ALA A 144 -20.68 12.09 2.70
C ALA A 144 -19.81 13.09 1.91
N GLU A 145 -20.35 13.70 0.86
CA GLU A 145 -19.60 14.57 -0.07
C GLU A 145 -18.92 15.76 0.63
N ASP A 146 -19.54 16.32 1.66
CA ASP A 146 -19.00 17.42 2.45
C ASP A 146 -17.79 17.01 3.31
N ARG A 147 -17.60 15.73 3.56
CA ARG A 147 -16.53 15.17 4.40
C ARG A 147 -15.47 14.38 3.65
N VAL A 148 -15.71 14.05 2.38
CA VAL A 148 -14.84 13.19 1.59
C VAL A 148 -13.41 13.73 1.47
N ILE A 149 -13.24 15.04 1.36
CA ILE A 149 -11.91 15.66 1.23
C ILE A 149 -11.10 15.50 2.53
N ILE A 150 -11.70 15.76 3.69
CA ILE A 150 -11.02 15.60 4.98
C ILE A 150 -10.69 14.13 5.22
N PHE A 151 -11.63 13.23 4.94
CA PHE A 151 -11.41 11.79 5.00
C PHE A 151 -10.21 11.36 4.14
N MET A 152 -10.18 11.80 2.88
CA MET A 152 -9.09 11.50 1.95
C MET A 152 -7.74 12.02 2.44
N ILE A 153 -7.67 13.24 2.98
CA ILE A 153 -6.44 13.82 3.53
C ILE A 153 -5.92 12.98 4.70
N LEU A 154 -6.81 12.60 5.64
CA LEU A 154 -6.43 11.79 6.79
C LEU A 154 -5.94 10.40 6.40
N THR A 155 -6.63 9.75 5.45
CA THR A 155 -6.22 8.46 4.91
C THR A 155 -4.87 8.54 4.19
N ALA A 156 -4.69 9.55 3.33
CA ALA A 156 -3.43 9.78 2.65
C ALA A 156 -2.28 10.03 3.63
N LEU A 157 -2.52 10.84 4.66
CA LEU A 157 -1.55 11.12 5.71
C LEU A 157 -1.17 9.84 6.48
N ALA A 158 -2.16 9.02 6.85
CA ALA A 158 -1.92 7.75 7.54
C ALA A 158 -1.06 6.78 6.69
N ILE A 159 -1.32 6.67 5.38
CA ILE A 159 -0.53 5.84 4.47
C ILE A 159 0.90 6.39 4.34
N VAL A 160 1.04 7.69 4.05
CA VAL A 160 2.38 8.31 3.86
C VAL A 160 3.22 8.20 5.13
N LEU A 161 2.65 8.49 6.30
CA LEU A 161 3.36 8.33 7.57
C LEU A 161 3.73 6.88 7.84
N GLY A 162 2.82 5.93 7.58
CA GLY A 162 3.09 4.51 7.74
C GLY A 162 4.24 4.03 6.85
N VAL A 163 4.24 4.41 5.58
CA VAL A 163 5.32 4.09 4.64
C VAL A 163 6.63 4.76 5.05
N ALA A 164 6.62 6.05 5.42
CA ALA A 164 7.81 6.77 5.87
C ALA A 164 8.43 6.13 7.11
N VAL A 165 7.60 5.75 8.10
CA VAL A 165 8.06 5.03 9.30
C VAL A 165 8.68 3.69 8.93
N SER A 166 8.05 2.92 8.02
CA SER A 166 8.59 1.63 7.56
C SER A 166 9.97 1.78 6.93
N LEU A 167 10.15 2.75 6.02
CA LEU A 167 11.44 3.00 5.36
C LEU A 167 12.51 3.47 6.36
N THR A 168 12.13 4.31 7.34
CA THR A 168 13.06 4.76 8.39
C THR A 168 13.48 3.62 9.29
N LEU A 169 12.54 2.77 9.72
CA LEU A 169 12.84 1.61 10.55
C LEU A 169 13.70 0.59 9.82
N ASP A 170 13.46 0.35 8.55
CA ASP A 170 14.29 -0.49 7.70
C ASP A 170 15.73 0.01 7.68
N GLY A 171 15.95 1.30 7.41
CA GLY A 171 17.26 1.92 7.42
C GLY A 171 17.98 1.82 8.79
N ILE A 172 17.23 1.96 9.90
CA ILE A 172 17.79 1.80 11.25
C ILE A 172 18.19 0.34 11.50
N VAL A 173 17.31 -0.61 11.18
CA VAL A 173 17.59 -2.04 11.39
C VAL A 173 18.79 -2.46 10.56
N MET A 174 18.85 -2.08 9.29
CA MET A 174 19.95 -2.43 8.41
C MET A 174 21.28 -1.79 8.83
N GLY A 175 21.26 -0.58 9.40
CA GLY A 175 22.44 0.07 9.96
C GLY A 175 23.14 -0.73 11.06
N PHE A 176 22.40 -1.56 11.81
CA PHE A 176 23.01 -2.45 12.83
C PHE A 176 23.72 -3.68 12.25
N PHE A 177 23.50 -4.03 10.99
CA PHE A 177 24.04 -5.23 10.35
C PHE A 177 25.12 -4.94 9.30
N VAL A 178 25.23 -3.68 8.86
CA VAL A 178 26.18 -3.26 7.80
C VAL A 178 27.42 -2.60 8.38
N ASP A 179 27.35 -2.06 9.62
CA ASP A 179 28.50 -1.53 10.37
C ASP A 179 29.23 -2.68 11.11
#